data_3250c75e418223a2edac3af51223ff68
#
_entry.id   3250c75e418223a2edac3af51223ff68
#
_cell.length_a   1.000
_cell.length_b   1.000
_cell.length_c   1.000
_cell.angle_alpha   90.00
_cell.angle_beta   90.00
_cell.angle_gamma   90.00
#
_symmetry.space_group_name_H-M   'P 1'
#
loop_
_entity.id
_entity.type
_entity.pdbx_description
1 polymer ?
#
loop_
_entity_poly.entity_id
_entity_poly.type
_entity_poly.pdbx_seq_one_letter_code
_entity_poly.pdbx_strand_id
1 'polypeptide(L)'
;METDYLISELISESYNTAVEKGWWEGGAEREVGTALMLMVTELAEAMEEHRNGHALDEIWHQPDGHPKAGKPEGVPVELADVIIRICDLAGHHKIPLNRALREKLAYNKTRPYRHGNKKA
;
A
#
# COMPACT_ATOMS: atom_id res chain seq x y z
N MET A 1 -18.70 9.26 6.77
CA MET A 1 -17.96 9.93 5.68
C MET A 1 -17.59 8.91 4.61
N GLU A 2 -17.80 9.28 3.38
CA GLU A 2 -17.50 8.41 2.23
C GLU A 2 -16.04 7.94 2.24
N THR A 3 -15.10 8.84 2.55
CA THR A 3 -13.67 8.50 2.63
C THR A 3 -13.39 7.42 3.68
N ASP A 4 -14.04 7.52 4.84
CA ASP A 4 -13.87 6.54 5.90
C ASP A 4 -14.38 5.16 5.49
N TYR A 5 -15.49 5.14 4.75
CA TYR A 5 -16.07 3.91 4.25
C TYR A 5 -15.11 3.22 3.27
N LEU A 6 -14.53 3.97 2.32
CA LEU A 6 -13.60 3.44 1.34
C LEU A 6 -12.35 2.84 1.99
N ILE A 7 -11.78 3.53 2.97
CA ILE A 7 -10.60 3.02 3.67
C ILE A 7 -10.95 1.77 4.48
N SER A 8 -12.10 1.77 5.15
CA SER A 8 -12.56 0.60 5.91
C SER A 8 -12.74 -0.62 5.02
N GLU A 9 -13.28 -0.44 3.82
CA GLU A 9 -13.40 -1.54 2.86
C GLU A 9 -12.06 -2.05 2.39
N LEU A 10 -11.13 -1.14 2.07
CA LEU A 10 -9.78 -1.54 1.66
C LEU A 10 -9.08 -2.33 2.75
N ILE A 11 -9.21 -1.91 4.00
CA ILE A 11 -8.63 -2.62 5.14
C ILE A 11 -9.25 -4.02 5.24
N SER A 12 -10.58 -4.12 5.18
CA SER A 12 -11.26 -5.41 5.27
C SER A 12 -10.87 -6.36 4.15
N GLU A 13 -10.90 -5.90 2.90
CA GLU A 13 -10.53 -6.74 1.77
C GLU A 13 -9.08 -7.18 1.81
N SER A 14 -8.18 -6.25 2.12
CA SER A 14 -6.75 -6.57 2.17
C SER A 14 -6.46 -7.59 3.26
N TYR A 15 -6.99 -7.36 4.46
CA TYR A 15 -6.76 -8.26 5.58
C TYR A 15 -7.42 -9.62 5.37
N ASN A 16 -8.69 -9.65 4.92
CA ASN A 16 -9.40 -10.90 4.70
C ASN A 16 -8.74 -11.75 3.63
N THR A 17 -8.26 -11.14 2.55
CA THR A 17 -7.53 -11.86 1.51
C THR A 17 -6.22 -12.45 2.07
N ALA A 18 -5.49 -11.68 2.87
CA ALA A 18 -4.26 -12.16 3.47
C ALA A 18 -4.53 -13.34 4.42
N VAL A 19 -5.60 -13.28 5.20
CA VAL A 19 -6.00 -14.38 6.07
C VAL A 19 -6.34 -15.63 5.24
N GLU A 20 -7.13 -15.48 4.18
CA GLU A 20 -7.50 -16.59 3.30
C GLU A 20 -6.28 -17.23 2.66
N LYS A 21 -5.27 -16.46 2.33
CA LYS A 21 -4.06 -16.96 1.66
C LYS A 21 -2.99 -17.44 2.64
N GLY A 22 -3.32 -17.49 3.92
CA GLY A 22 -2.44 -18.09 4.92
C GLY A 22 -1.36 -17.19 5.50
N TRP A 23 -1.34 -15.92 5.18
CA TRP A 23 -0.27 -15.02 5.63
C TRP A 23 -0.25 -14.79 7.15
N TRP A 24 -1.38 -15.05 7.82
CA TRP A 24 -1.49 -14.89 9.27
C TRP A 24 -1.65 -16.22 10.01
N GLU A 25 -1.40 -17.35 9.34
CA GLU A 25 -1.52 -18.66 9.93
C GLU A 25 -0.44 -18.95 10.97
N GLY A 26 -0.74 -19.97 11.80
CA GLY A 26 0.21 -20.49 12.78
C GLY A 26 0.35 -19.63 14.01
N GLY A 27 -0.52 -18.63 14.19
CA GLY A 27 -0.37 -17.67 15.26
C GLY A 27 0.94 -16.90 15.15
N ALA A 28 1.61 -17.06 14.02
CA ALA A 28 2.86 -16.37 13.76
C ALA A 28 2.53 -14.92 13.56
N GLU A 29 2.90 -14.13 14.52
CA GLU A 29 2.88 -12.71 14.30
C GLU A 29 3.99 -12.40 13.33
N ARG A 30 3.61 -11.91 12.15
CA ARG A 30 4.61 -11.32 11.30
C ARG A 30 5.23 -10.18 12.08
N GLU A 31 6.53 -10.18 12.18
CA GLU A 31 7.23 -9.15 12.90
C GLU A 31 6.93 -7.80 12.23
N VAL A 32 6.44 -6.82 13.03
CA VAL A 32 5.96 -5.54 12.52
C VAL A 32 7.04 -4.80 11.72
N GLY A 33 8.27 -4.80 12.22
CA GLY A 33 9.37 -4.14 11.52
C GLY A 33 9.59 -4.72 10.14
N THR A 34 9.51 -6.05 10.02
CA THR A 34 9.62 -6.72 8.71
C THR A 34 8.46 -6.31 7.80
N ALA A 35 7.24 -6.27 8.33
CA ALA A 35 6.08 -5.86 7.54
C ALA A 35 6.25 -4.43 7.01
N LEU A 36 6.75 -3.53 7.84
CA LEU A 36 7.02 -2.15 7.42
C LEU A 36 8.10 -2.09 6.34
N MET A 37 9.15 -2.89 6.46
CA MET A 37 10.22 -2.91 5.45
C MET A 37 9.74 -3.52 4.13
N LEU A 38 8.80 -4.46 4.17
CA LEU A 38 8.23 -5.01 2.94
C LEU A 38 7.45 -3.94 2.16
N MET A 39 6.87 -2.97 2.85
CA MET A 39 6.26 -1.82 2.17
C MET A 39 7.31 -1.01 1.42
N VAL A 40 8.49 -0.86 2.00
CA VAL A 40 9.62 -0.18 1.35
C VAL A 40 10.09 -0.95 0.11
N THR A 41 10.09 -2.28 0.16
CA THR A 41 10.46 -3.08 -1.02
C THR A 41 9.49 -2.88 -2.19
N GLU A 42 8.21 -2.68 -1.91
CA GLU A 42 7.24 -2.38 -2.99
C GLU A 42 7.52 -1.02 -3.62
N LEU A 43 7.92 -0.04 -2.81
CA LEU A 43 8.34 1.26 -3.33
C LEU A 43 9.60 1.13 -4.19
N ALA A 44 10.52 0.27 -3.78
CA ALA A 44 11.73 0.00 -4.57
C ALA A 44 11.39 -0.64 -5.91
N GLU A 45 10.39 -1.53 -5.95
CA GLU A 45 9.92 -2.13 -7.20
C GLU A 45 9.26 -1.09 -8.10
N ALA A 46 8.53 -0.13 -7.54
CA ALA A 46 7.99 0.99 -8.32
C ALA A 46 9.13 1.81 -8.95
N MET A 47 10.20 2.04 -8.19
CA MET A 47 11.38 2.75 -8.67
C MET A 47 12.04 1.99 -9.83
N GLU A 48 12.11 0.66 -9.75
CA GLU A 48 12.67 -0.15 -10.84
C GLU A 48 11.84 -0.06 -12.11
N GLU A 49 10.51 -0.07 -11.99
CA GLU A 49 9.63 0.13 -13.15
C GLU A 49 9.91 1.48 -13.81
N HIS A 50 10.05 2.52 -13.00
CA HIS A 50 10.36 3.86 -13.49
C HIS A 50 11.73 3.90 -14.18
N ARG A 51 12.75 3.30 -13.56
CA ARG A 51 14.11 3.25 -14.12
C ARG A 51 14.16 2.50 -15.45
N ASN A 52 13.30 1.50 -15.61
CA ASN A 52 13.22 0.72 -16.85
C ASN A 52 12.39 1.40 -17.94
N GLY A 53 11.96 2.63 -17.70
CA GLY A 53 11.30 3.43 -18.72
C GLY A 53 9.80 3.28 -18.84
N HIS A 54 9.17 2.56 -17.92
CA HIS A 54 7.71 2.44 -17.92
C HIS A 54 7.06 3.76 -17.51
N ALA A 55 5.98 4.14 -18.18
CA ALA A 55 5.24 5.35 -17.85
C ALA A 55 4.56 5.20 -16.49
N LEU A 56 4.37 6.32 -15.79
CA LEU A 56 3.80 6.30 -14.45
C LEU A 56 2.35 5.79 -14.40
N ASP A 57 1.64 5.87 -15.50
CA ASP A 57 0.25 5.42 -15.62
C ASP A 57 0.11 4.08 -16.33
N GLU A 58 1.22 3.44 -16.65
CA GLU A 58 1.22 2.18 -17.39
C GLU A 58 0.97 0.99 -16.45
N ILE A 59 -0.01 0.17 -16.80
CA ILE A 59 -0.22 -1.14 -16.19
C ILE A 59 -0.02 -2.17 -17.30
N TRP A 60 0.95 -3.04 -17.12
CA TRP A 60 1.20 -4.11 -18.08
C TRP A 60 1.06 -5.47 -17.41
N HIS A 61 0.97 -6.53 -18.18
CA HIS A 61 0.70 -7.85 -17.63
C HIS A 61 1.75 -8.83 -18.17
N GLN A 62 2.10 -9.79 -17.31
CA GLN A 62 3.02 -10.85 -17.74
C GLN A 62 2.39 -11.62 -18.91
N PRO A 63 3.18 -11.89 -19.95
CA PRO A 63 2.64 -12.50 -21.17
C PRO A 63 2.27 -13.98 -20.98
N ASP A 64 1.49 -14.49 -21.93
CA ASP A 64 1.19 -15.91 -22.00
C ASP A 64 2.50 -16.69 -22.10
N GLY A 65 2.55 -17.84 -21.43
CA GLY A 65 3.76 -18.65 -21.36
C GLY A 65 4.68 -18.33 -20.18
N HIS A 66 4.51 -17.17 -19.56
CA HIS A 66 5.24 -16.85 -18.34
C HIS A 66 4.61 -17.61 -17.16
N PRO A 67 5.41 -18.09 -16.17
CA PRO A 67 4.84 -18.78 -14.99
C PRO A 67 3.77 -17.98 -14.25
N LYS A 68 3.81 -16.66 -14.35
CA LYS A 68 2.84 -15.76 -13.73
C LYS A 68 2.02 -15.01 -14.79
N ALA A 69 1.66 -15.69 -15.87
CA ALA A 69 0.88 -15.09 -16.96
C ALA A 69 -0.34 -14.36 -16.41
N GLY A 70 -0.59 -13.14 -16.90
CA GLY A 70 -1.69 -12.30 -16.48
C GLY A 70 -1.43 -11.47 -15.22
N LYS A 71 -0.29 -11.67 -14.54
CA LYS A 71 0.04 -10.87 -13.36
C LYS A 71 0.21 -9.41 -13.76
N PRO A 72 -0.51 -8.47 -13.10
CA PRO A 72 -0.33 -7.05 -13.38
C PRO A 72 0.99 -6.54 -12.83
N GLU A 73 1.62 -5.64 -13.56
CA GLU A 73 2.89 -5.02 -13.23
C GLU A 73 2.83 -3.54 -13.56
N GLY A 74 3.79 -2.76 -13.06
CA GLY A 74 3.90 -1.34 -13.35
C GLY A 74 3.90 -0.48 -12.10
N VAL A 75 4.28 0.79 -12.25
CA VAL A 75 4.31 1.71 -11.12
C VAL A 75 2.97 1.77 -10.38
N PRO A 76 1.82 1.88 -11.08
CA PRO A 76 0.53 1.90 -10.38
C PRO A 76 0.29 0.66 -9.54
N VAL A 77 0.69 -0.51 -10.04
CA VAL A 77 0.49 -1.77 -9.33
C VAL A 77 1.36 -1.86 -8.09
N GLU A 78 2.61 -1.41 -8.17
CA GLU A 78 3.50 -1.43 -7.03
C GLU A 78 3.04 -0.45 -5.93
N LEU A 79 2.51 0.71 -6.34
CA LEU A 79 1.91 1.65 -5.38
C LEU A 79 0.67 1.04 -4.73
N ALA A 80 -0.13 0.32 -5.51
CA ALA A 80 -1.29 -0.39 -4.97
C ALA A 80 -0.85 -1.43 -3.94
N ASP A 81 0.25 -2.15 -4.20
CA ASP A 81 0.78 -3.13 -3.27
C ASP A 81 1.20 -2.51 -1.94
N VAL A 82 1.76 -1.29 -1.98
CA VAL A 82 2.07 -0.56 -0.74
C VAL A 82 0.80 -0.31 0.06
N ILE A 83 -0.25 0.17 -0.60
CA ILE A 83 -1.53 0.46 0.05
C ILE A 83 -2.13 -0.81 0.65
N ILE A 84 -2.10 -1.91 -0.11
CA ILE A 84 -2.63 -3.20 0.33
C ILE A 84 -1.87 -3.70 1.57
N ARG A 85 -0.54 -3.61 1.57
CA ARG A 85 0.26 -4.03 2.72
C ARG A 85 -0.03 -3.18 3.95
N ILE A 86 -0.21 -1.87 3.78
CA ILE A 86 -0.59 -0.98 4.88
C ILE A 86 -1.95 -1.39 5.44
N CYS A 87 -2.92 -1.62 4.57
CA CYS A 87 -4.27 -1.98 4.97
C CYS A 87 -4.33 -3.35 5.65
N ASP A 88 -3.57 -4.32 5.16
CA ASP A 88 -3.47 -5.63 5.79
C ASP A 88 -2.94 -5.52 7.22
N LEU A 89 -1.84 -4.79 7.40
CA LEU A 89 -1.25 -4.57 8.72
C LEU A 89 -2.24 -3.86 9.65
N ALA A 90 -2.92 -2.83 9.14
CA ALA A 90 -3.89 -2.08 9.92
C ALA A 90 -5.07 -2.95 10.35
N GLY A 91 -5.52 -3.85 9.46
CA GLY A 91 -6.61 -4.77 9.78
C GLY A 91 -6.24 -5.75 10.88
N HIS A 92 -5.05 -6.34 10.78
CA HIS A 92 -4.61 -7.34 11.76
C HIS A 92 -4.40 -6.73 13.15
N HIS A 93 -3.70 -5.61 13.22
CA HIS A 93 -3.36 -4.96 14.48
C HIS A 93 -4.39 -3.95 14.96
N LYS A 94 -5.49 -3.79 14.23
CA LYS A 94 -6.55 -2.83 14.57
C LYS A 94 -6.00 -1.41 14.72
N ILE A 95 -5.12 -1.03 13.81
CA ILE A 95 -4.55 0.31 13.77
C ILE A 95 -5.64 1.28 13.29
N PRO A 96 -5.89 2.39 14.00
CA PRO A 96 -6.96 3.32 13.61
C PRO A 96 -6.54 4.21 12.43
N LEU A 97 -6.37 3.59 11.27
CA LEU A 97 -5.86 4.27 10.08
C LEU A 97 -6.81 5.36 9.57
N ASN A 98 -8.13 5.10 9.61
CA ASN A 98 -9.11 6.10 9.19
C ASN A 98 -8.99 7.38 10.02
N ARG A 99 -8.93 7.21 11.34
CA ARG A 99 -8.79 8.34 12.25
C ARG A 99 -7.49 9.09 12.00
N ALA A 100 -6.38 8.36 11.86
CA ALA A 100 -5.08 8.97 11.62
C ALA A 100 -5.07 9.77 10.32
N LEU A 101 -5.68 9.24 9.26
CA LEU A 101 -5.79 9.93 7.98
C LEU A 101 -6.60 11.23 8.12
N ARG A 102 -7.76 11.16 8.78
CA ARG A 102 -8.58 12.36 8.98
C ARG A 102 -7.83 13.44 9.76
N GLU A 103 -7.21 13.06 10.86
CA GLU A 103 -6.50 14.01 11.70
C GLU A 103 -5.30 14.61 10.97
N LYS A 104 -4.55 13.78 10.27
CA LYS A 104 -3.36 14.24 9.56
C LYS A 104 -3.70 15.14 8.37
N LEU A 105 -4.72 14.78 7.61
CA LEU A 105 -5.17 15.60 6.49
C LEU A 105 -5.66 16.98 6.97
N ALA A 106 -6.44 17.00 8.06
CA ALA A 106 -6.91 18.23 8.64
C ALA A 106 -5.75 19.12 9.11
N TYR A 107 -4.79 18.51 9.78
CA TYR A 107 -3.60 19.21 10.27
C TYR A 107 -2.80 19.80 9.10
N ASN A 108 -2.60 19.00 8.06
CA ASN A 108 -1.83 19.46 6.90
C ASN A 108 -2.44 20.70 6.24
N LYS A 109 -3.76 20.82 6.26
CA LYS A 109 -4.45 21.99 5.71
C LYS A 109 -4.18 23.27 6.50
N THR A 110 -3.79 23.14 7.77
CA THR A 110 -3.50 24.30 8.63
C THR A 110 -2.03 24.73 8.55
N ARG A 111 -1.16 23.93 7.92
CA ARG A 111 0.26 24.25 7.87
C ARG A 111 0.55 25.37 6.89
N PRO A 112 1.55 26.21 7.17
CA PRO A 112 1.90 27.31 6.27
C PRO A 112 2.48 26.78 4.95
N TYR A 113 2.53 27.67 3.94
CA TYR A 113 3.06 27.34 2.62
C TYR A 113 4.40 26.63 2.73
N ARG A 114 4.50 25.43 2.12
CA ARG A 114 5.67 24.55 2.16
C ARG A 114 6.15 24.27 3.59
N HIS A 115 5.23 24.23 4.55
CA HIS A 115 5.54 23.96 5.95
C HIS A 115 6.67 24.89 6.48
N GLY A 116 6.64 26.16 6.09
CA GLY A 116 7.69 27.12 6.41
C GLY A 116 8.74 27.26 5.31
N ASN A 117 8.29 27.16 4.05
CA ASN A 117 9.14 27.30 2.85
C ASN A 117 10.17 26.20 2.66
N LYS A 118 9.87 24.99 3.09
CA LYS A 118 10.75 23.84 2.87
C LYS A 118 10.74 23.42 1.40
N LYS A 119 11.83 22.82 0.94
CA LYS A 119 11.93 22.32 -0.44
C LYS A 119 11.23 20.98 -0.64
N ALA A 120 11.13 20.20 0.40
CA ALA A 120 10.46 18.92 0.36
C ALA A 120 9.95 18.53 1.73
#